data_d00cfef3979f12006c0b7a3197f6254d
#
_entry.id   d00cfef3979f12006c0b7a3197f6254d
#
_cell.length_a   1.000
_cell.length_b   1.000
_cell.length_c   1.000
_cell.angle_alpha   90.00
_cell.angle_beta   90.00
_cell.angle_gamma   90.00
#
_symmetry.space_group_name_H-M   'P 1'
#
loop_
_entity.id
_entity.type
_entity.pdbx_description
1 polymer ?
#
loop_
_entity_poly.entity_id
_entity_poly.type
_entity_poly.pdbx_seq_one_letter_code
_entity_poly.pdbx_strand_id
1 'polypeptide(L)'
;MGEDATTGRHEDGLKADAIGFVLYAKSPRAVTPERARALARWLPPFVTPVGLFVNATADELKAGLDALPNMLIQFHGDETPPDCERVARPYLRAAAVAPGFDLVDFKSRFSSAQAILLDAPVDGYGGGGKVFDWSLIPPSVSSHLVLSGGLNAANVGDGIARVRPWAVDVSSGVEPLGGPKGIKSADLIHQFCEAVRRADAALTR
;
A
#
# COMPACT_ATOMS: atom_id res chain seq x y z
N MET A 1 -8.02 8.89 -23.83
CA MET A 1 -9.01 9.14 -22.82
C MET A 1 -9.04 7.89 -21.95
N GLY A 2 -8.24 7.86 -20.90
CA GLY A 2 -8.20 6.78 -19.90
C GLY A 2 -9.02 7.22 -18.72
N GLU A 3 -10.29 6.90 -18.71
CA GLU A 3 -11.11 6.76 -17.54
C GLU A 3 -10.60 5.47 -16.88
N ASP A 4 -10.22 5.33 -15.67
CA ASP A 4 -10.66 5.75 -14.42
C ASP A 4 -9.94 5.05 -13.28
N ALA A 5 -9.55 5.76 -12.29
CA ALA A 5 -9.67 5.22 -10.96
C ALA A 5 -11.17 5.33 -10.63
N THR A 6 -11.94 4.34 -10.99
CA THR A 6 -13.37 4.34 -10.79
C THR A 6 -13.65 4.23 -9.31
N THR A 7 -14.01 5.33 -8.72
CA THR A 7 -14.82 5.34 -7.52
C THR A 7 -16.16 4.72 -7.91
N GLY A 8 -16.22 3.40 -7.86
CA GLY A 8 -17.44 2.67 -8.14
C GLY A 8 -18.51 3.04 -7.13
N ARG A 9 -19.49 3.81 -7.54
CA ARG A 9 -20.83 3.75 -6.95
C ARG A 9 -21.47 2.45 -7.42
N HIS A 10 -21.08 1.35 -6.81
CA HIS A 10 -21.93 0.18 -6.79
C HIS A 10 -22.65 0.17 -5.45
N GLU A 11 -23.94 -0.12 -5.46
CA GLU A 11 -24.79 -0.18 -4.27
C GLU A 11 -24.26 -1.18 -3.21
N ASP A 12 -23.32 -2.05 -3.58
CA ASP A 12 -22.63 -3.01 -2.72
C ASP A 12 -21.27 -2.51 -2.18
N GLY A 13 -20.97 -1.22 -2.33
CA GLY A 13 -19.88 -0.49 -1.71
C GLY A 13 -18.52 -1.20 -1.67
N LEU A 14 -17.67 -0.96 -2.68
CA LEU A 14 -16.23 -1.20 -2.55
C LEU A 14 -15.71 -0.49 -1.30
N LYS A 15 -15.34 -1.25 -0.27
CA LYS A 15 -14.87 -0.70 1.00
C LYS A 15 -13.36 -0.85 1.06
N ALA A 16 -12.66 0.06 0.38
CA ALA A 16 -11.25 0.31 0.66
C ALA A 16 -11.17 1.43 1.70
N ASP A 17 -10.38 1.24 2.75
CA ASP A 17 -10.18 2.23 3.81
C ASP A 17 -9.15 3.30 3.40
N ALA A 18 -8.31 2.99 2.40
CA ALA A 18 -7.29 3.88 1.89
C ALA A 18 -7.06 3.69 0.39
N ILE A 19 -6.64 4.77 -0.28
CA ILE A 19 -6.24 4.77 -1.70
C ILE A 19 -4.85 5.35 -1.85
N GLY A 20 -3.93 4.56 -2.43
CA GLY A 20 -2.55 4.95 -2.68
C GLY A 20 -2.38 5.74 -3.98
N PHE A 21 -1.68 6.87 -3.90
CA PHE A 21 -1.21 7.67 -5.04
C PHE A 21 0.31 7.53 -5.14
N VAL A 22 0.80 6.96 -6.24
CA VAL A 22 2.24 6.76 -6.43
C VAL A 22 2.87 8.06 -6.93
N LEU A 23 3.52 8.80 -6.03
CA LEU A 23 4.20 10.07 -6.30
C LEU A 23 5.70 9.84 -6.58
N TYR A 24 6.00 8.80 -7.35
CA TYR A 24 7.34 8.42 -7.78
C TYR A 24 7.40 8.33 -9.30
N ALA A 25 7.99 9.34 -9.95
CA ALA A 25 7.93 9.53 -11.40
C ALA A 25 8.46 8.36 -12.24
N LYS A 26 9.37 7.53 -11.69
CA LYS A 26 9.92 6.35 -12.40
C LYS A 26 8.98 5.13 -12.34
N SER A 27 7.92 5.18 -11.55
CA SER A 27 6.94 4.09 -11.48
C SER A 27 6.03 4.10 -12.73
N PRO A 28 5.70 2.95 -13.31
CA PRO A 28 4.67 2.88 -14.35
C PRO A 28 3.26 3.22 -13.85
N ARG A 29 3.11 3.36 -12.52
CA ARG A 29 1.86 3.73 -11.83
C ARG A 29 1.88 5.17 -11.33
N ALA A 30 2.88 5.96 -11.74
CA ALA A 30 3.04 7.32 -11.25
C ALA A 30 1.87 8.22 -11.62
N VAL A 31 1.50 9.07 -10.68
CA VAL A 31 0.60 10.20 -10.91
C VAL A 31 1.29 11.50 -10.48
N THR A 32 0.98 12.59 -11.16
CA THR A 32 1.47 13.90 -10.72
C THR A 32 0.71 14.37 -9.47
N PRO A 33 1.26 15.28 -8.66
CA PRO A 33 0.56 15.87 -7.53
C PRO A 33 -0.80 16.49 -7.93
N GLU A 34 -0.88 17.16 -9.09
CA GLU A 34 -2.11 17.75 -9.59
C GLU A 34 -3.16 16.68 -9.95
N ARG A 35 -2.72 15.59 -10.58
CA ARG A 35 -3.61 14.47 -10.90
C ARG A 35 -4.11 13.79 -9.63
N ALA A 36 -3.22 13.56 -8.65
CA ALA A 36 -3.58 13.01 -7.34
C ALA A 36 -4.63 13.89 -6.63
N ARG A 37 -4.42 15.23 -6.64
CA ARG A 37 -5.41 16.18 -6.11
C ARG A 37 -6.76 16.07 -6.81
N ALA A 38 -6.77 15.98 -8.14
CA ALA A 38 -8.00 15.88 -8.92
C ALA A 38 -8.77 14.60 -8.61
N LEU A 39 -8.07 13.47 -8.47
CA LEU A 39 -8.66 12.18 -8.14
C LEU A 39 -9.14 12.10 -6.69
N ALA A 40 -8.37 12.64 -5.74
CA ALA A 40 -8.71 12.60 -4.32
C ALA A 40 -10.02 13.34 -3.98
N ARG A 41 -10.46 14.30 -4.81
CA ARG A 41 -11.77 14.97 -4.64
C ARG A 41 -12.97 14.02 -4.77
N TRP A 42 -12.77 12.87 -5.38
CA TRP A 42 -13.83 11.87 -5.61
C TRP A 42 -13.81 10.77 -4.54
N LEU A 43 -12.83 10.79 -3.62
CA LEU A 43 -12.81 9.82 -2.53
C LEU A 43 -14.00 10.03 -1.61
N PRO A 44 -14.69 8.95 -1.23
CA PRO A 44 -15.72 9.02 -0.20
C PRO A 44 -15.17 9.56 1.11
N PRO A 45 -16.00 10.17 1.96
CA PRO A 45 -15.62 10.49 3.33
C PRO A 45 -15.07 9.23 4.04
N PHE A 46 -14.02 9.42 4.87
CA PHE A 46 -13.33 8.37 5.64
C PHE A 46 -12.42 7.44 4.82
N VAL A 47 -12.28 7.62 3.51
CA VAL A 47 -11.22 6.97 2.74
C VAL A 47 -9.95 7.81 2.81
N THR A 48 -8.88 7.22 3.33
CA THR A 48 -7.61 7.92 3.55
C THR A 48 -6.80 7.97 2.25
N PRO A 49 -6.43 9.16 1.74
CA PRO A 49 -5.43 9.26 0.68
C PRO A 49 -4.05 8.91 1.24
N VAL A 50 -3.30 8.06 0.54
CA VAL A 50 -1.92 7.68 0.89
C VAL A 50 -0.99 8.11 -0.23
N GLY A 51 0.01 8.94 0.07
CA GLY A 51 1.05 9.34 -0.88
C GLY A 51 2.27 8.44 -0.77
N LEU A 52 2.57 7.67 -1.81
CA LEU A 52 3.75 6.81 -1.87
C LEU A 52 4.93 7.56 -2.48
N PHE A 53 6.02 7.63 -1.74
CA PHE A 53 7.29 8.25 -2.11
C PHE A 53 8.44 7.24 -2.09
N VAL A 54 9.41 7.46 -2.96
CA VAL A 54 10.64 6.66 -3.06
C VAL A 54 11.81 7.61 -3.18
N ASN A 55 12.62 7.73 -2.12
CA ASN A 55 13.80 8.60 -2.06
C ASN A 55 13.53 10.03 -2.55
N ALA A 56 12.34 10.55 -2.19
CA ALA A 56 11.88 11.84 -2.68
C ALA A 56 12.70 13.01 -2.11
N THR A 57 12.96 14.00 -2.95
CA THR A 57 13.53 15.27 -2.53
C THR A 57 12.54 16.05 -1.67
N ALA A 58 13.05 17.06 -0.95
CA ALA A 58 12.20 17.94 -0.14
C ALA A 58 11.13 18.66 -0.98
N ASP A 59 11.46 19.03 -2.22
CA ASP A 59 10.54 19.69 -3.13
C ASP A 59 9.45 18.74 -3.63
N GLU A 60 9.79 17.48 -3.95
CA GLU A 60 8.80 16.46 -4.33
C GLU A 60 7.85 16.13 -3.18
N LEU A 61 8.37 15.96 -1.97
CA LEU A 61 7.55 15.79 -0.76
C LEU A 61 6.62 16.98 -0.55
N LYS A 62 7.17 18.22 -0.65
CA LYS A 62 6.39 19.43 -0.52
C LYS A 62 5.28 19.52 -1.56
N ALA A 63 5.58 19.26 -2.83
CA ALA A 63 4.59 19.28 -3.91
C ALA A 63 3.44 18.28 -3.67
N GLY A 64 3.78 17.06 -3.21
CA GLY A 64 2.78 16.07 -2.82
C GLY A 64 1.91 16.53 -1.65
N LEU A 65 2.51 17.09 -0.61
CA LEU A 65 1.81 17.59 0.57
C LEU A 65 0.93 18.81 0.26
N ASP A 66 1.38 19.70 -0.62
CA ASP A 66 0.58 20.84 -1.08
C ASP A 66 -0.63 20.37 -1.93
N ALA A 67 -0.48 19.27 -2.65
CA ALA A 67 -1.56 18.67 -3.42
C ALA A 67 -2.57 17.92 -2.54
N LEU A 68 -2.10 17.16 -1.57
CA LEU A 68 -2.88 16.30 -0.67
C LEU A 68 -2.51 16.57 0.80
N PRO A 69 -2.97 17.67 1.39
CA PRO A 69 -2.53 18.10 2.73
C PRO A 69 -2.87 17.10 3.85
N ASN A 70 -3.89 16.26 3.65
CA ASN A 70 -4.37 15.29 4.64
C ASN A 70 -3.95 13.85 4.31
N MET A 71 -3.02 13.63 3.37
CA MET A 71 -2.57 12.28 3.06
C MET A 71 -1.71 11.69 4.19
N LEU A 72 -1.83 10.38 4.37
CA LEU A 72 -0.84 9.56 5.05
C LEU A 72 0.35 9.36 4.11
N ILE A 73 1.56 9.50 4.63
CA ILE A 73 2.78 9.33 3.84
C ILE A 73 3.20 7.85 3.89
N GLN A 74 3.58 7.30 2.75
CA GLN A 74 4.22 5.98 2.66
C GLN A 74 5.60 6.12 2.05
N PHE A 75 6.64 5.86 2.84
CA PHE A 75 8.01 5.79 2.38
C PHE A 75 8.35 4.38 1.90
N HIS A 76 8.75 4.26 0.64
CA HIS A 76 8.92 2.97 -0.04
C HIS A 76 10.31 2.81 -0.69
N GLY A 77 11.24 3.69 -0.39
CA GLY A 77 12.63 3.68 -0.87
C GLY A 77 13.62 3.27 0.22
N ASP A 78 14.77 3.93 0.21
CA ASP A 78 15.86 3.69 1.17
C ASP A 78 15.92 4.78 2.26
N GLU A 79 14.78 5.48 2.47
CA GLU A 79 14.71 6.56 3.46
C GLU A 79 15.13 6.06 4.84
N THR A 80 15.99 6.83 5.49
CA THR A 80 16.43 6.58 6.86
C THR A 80 15.39 7.07 7.88
N PRO A 81 15.43 6.63 9.16
CA PRO A 81 14.54 7.16 10.20
C PRO A 81 14.54 8.70 10.26
N PRO A 82 15.69 9.41 10.26
CA PRO A 82 15.70 10.88 10.23
C PRO A 82 15.02 11.49 8.99
N ASP A 83 15.10 10.82 7.81
CA ASP A 83 14.42 11.29 6.61
C ASP A 83 12.91 11.20 6.76
N CYS A 84 12.41 10.11 7.32
CA CYS A 84 10.99 9.91 7.58
C CYS A 84 10.46 10.88 8.65
N GLU A 85 11.20 11.09 9.72
CA GLU A 85 10.79 11.92 10.86
C GLU A 85 10.79 13.43 10.53
N ARG A 86 11.66 13.85 9.60
CA ARG A 86 11.74 15.25 9.17
C ARG A 86 10.43 15.83 8.65
N VAL A 87 9.54 15.00 8.11
CA VAL A 87 8.24 15.46 7.62
C VAL A 87 7.26 15.82 8.74
N ALA A 88 7.57 15.47 10.00
CA ALA A 88 6.77 15.76 11.19
C ALA A 88 5.28 15.38 11.02
N ARG A 89 5.01 14.26 10.37
CA ARG A 89 3.67 13.71 10.07
C ARG A 89 3.62 12.21 10.26
N PRO A 90 2.44 11.64 10.48
CA PRO A 90 2.24 10.20 10.47
C PRO A 90 2.69 9.57 9.13
N TYR A 91 3.37 8.44 9.20
CA TYR A 91 3.85 7.75 8.00
C TYR A 91 3.83 6.22 8.14
N LEU A 92 3.76 5.55 7.00
CA LEU A 92 4.03 4.14 6.84
C LEU A 92 5.45 3.95 6.29
N ARG A 93 6.15 2.91 6.75
CA ARG A 93 7.47 2.54 6.22
C ARG A 93 7.40 1.18 5.54
N ALA A 94 7.69 1.13 4.24
CA ALA A 94 7.76 -0.12 3.51
C ALA A 94 9.09 -0.84 3.76
N ALA A 95 9.04 -2.16 3.84
CA ALA A 95 10.17 -3.05 3.99
C ALA A 95 10.10 -4.17 2.95
N ALA A 96 11.17 -4.38 2.18
CA ALA A 96 11.32 -5.52 1.30
C ALA A 96 11.76 -6.76 2.10
N VAL A 97 10.87 -7.74 2.24
CA VAL A 97 11.09 -8.93 3.06
C VAL A 97 11.79 -10.01 2.24
N ALA A 98 13.09 -10.21 2.50
CA ALA A 98 13.92 -11.23 1.88
C ALA A 98 14.48 -12.19 2.94
N PRO A 99 15.03 -13.37 2.56
CA PRO A 99 15.74 -14.23 3.49
C PRO A 99 16.86 -13.46 4.22
N GLY A 100 16.89 -13.56 5.56
CA GLY A 100 17.83 -12.84 6.41
C GLY A 100 17.40 -11.42 6.81
N PHE A 101 16.23 -10.93 6.37
CA PHE A 101 15.69 -9.66 6.82
C PHE A 101 15.23 -9.74 8.29
N ASP A 102 15.77 -8.86 9.14
CA ASP A 102 15.36 -8.76 10.55
C ASP A 102 14.24 -7.72 10.71
N LEU A 103 12.99 -8.21 10.76
CA LEU A 103 11.82 -7.37 10.93
C LEU A 103 11.76 -6.71 12.32
N VAL A 104 12.31 -7.37 13.36
CA VAL A 104 12.30 -6.84 14.74
C VAL A 104 13.24 -5.64 14.83
N ASP A 105 14.46 -5.76 14.29
CA ASP A 105 15.41 -4.64 14.21
C ASP A 105 14.85 -3.51 13.35
N PHE A 106 14.32 -3.83 12.17
CA PHE A 106 13.73 -2.83 11.27
C PHE A 106 12.62 -2.03 11.94
N LYS A 107 11.68 -2.71 12.60
CA LYS A 107 10.59 -2.07 13.35
C LYS A 107 11.11 -1.20 14.50
N SER A 108 12.15 -1.65 15.20
CA SER A 108 12.78 -0.88 16.28
C SER A 108 13.40 0.42 15.75
N ARG A 109 14.07 0.36 14.61
CA ARG A 109 14.67 1.53 13.95
C ARG A 109 13.62 2.56 13.49
N PHE A 110 12.48 2.09 12.98
CA PHE A 110 11.37 2.94 12.53
C PHE A 110 10.22 2.98 13.55
N SER A 111 10.56 3.13 14.82
CA SER A 111 9.59 3.09 15.93
C SER A 111 8.55 4.23 15.88
N SER A 112 8.83 5.31 15.17
CA SER A 112 7.92 6.43 14.93
C SER A 112 6.94 6.19 13.76
N ALA A 113 7.13 5.12 12.96
CA ALA A 113 6.18 4.73 11.92
C ALA A 113 4.86 4.23 12.52
N GLN A 114 3.73 4.63 11.95
CA GLN A 114 2.42 4.12 12.37
C GLN A 114 2.26 2.63 12.09
N ALA A 115 2.80 2.17 10.96
CA ALA A 115 2.87 0.75 10.62
C ALA A 115 4.04 0.47 9.67
N ILE A 116 4.47 -0.79 9.65
CA ILE A 116 5.43 -1.31 8.67
C ILE A 116 4.65 -2.04 7.57
N LEU A 117 4.83 -1.62 6.33
CA LEU A 117 4.29 -2.30 5.17
C LEU A 117 5.31 -3.31 4.66
N LEU A 118 4.93 -4.58 4.63
CA LEU A 118 5.78 -5.68 4.18
C LEU A 118 5.52 -5.96 2.71
N ASP A 119 6.51 -5.75 1.87
CA ASP A 119 6.44 -6.00 0.43
C ASP A 119 7.41 -7.10 0.00
N ALA A 120 7.18 -7.71 -1.15
CA ALA A 120 8.10 -8.66 -1.74
C ALA A 120 9.34 -7.94 -2.28
N PRO A 121 10.53 -8.54 -2.17
CA PRO A 121 11.72 -7.99 -2.80
C PRO A 121 11.56 -8.01 -4.32
N VAL A 122 11.87 -6.89 -4.95
CA VAL A 122 11.84 -6.72 -6.41
C VAL A 122 13.10 -5.98 -6.85
N ASP A 123 13.52 -6.20 -8.09
CA ASP A 123 14.56 -5.38 -8.71
C ASP A 123 14.00 -3.96 -8.92
N GLY A 124 14.43 -3.00 -8.10
CA GLY A 124 13.88 -1.66 -8.00
C GLY A 124 12.86 -1.52 -6.87
N TYR A 125 11.89 -0.62 -7.02
CA TYR A 125 10.92 -0.29 -5.96
C TYR A 125 9.50 -0.65 -6.38
N GLY A 126 8.88 -1.54 -5.59
CA GLY A 126 7.44 -1.83 -5.56
C GLY A 126 6.83 -2.56 -6.77
N GLY A 127 5.76 -3.29 -6.52
CA GLY A 127 4.83 -3.74 -7.56
C GLY A 127 5.27 -4.89 -8.48
N GLY A 128 6.19 -5.74 -8.07
CA GLY A 128 6.67 -6.90 -8.85
C GLY A 128 5.67 -8.05 -9.01
N GLY A 129 4.55 -8.02 -8.27
CA GLY A 129 3.51 -9.06 -8.34
C GLY A 129 3.91 -10.44 -7.78
N LYS A 130 5.09 -10.53 -7.14
CA LYS A 130 5.57 -11.76 -6.51
C LYS A 130 5.20 -11.79 -5.03
N VAL A 131 4.81 -12.97 -4.54
CA VAL A 131 4.61 -13.21 -3.10
C VAL A 131 5.95 -13.59 -2.50
N PHE A 132 6.27 -13.06 -1.32
CA PHE A 132 7.41 -13.53 -0.52
C PHE A 132 6.97 -14.63 0.45
N ASP A 133 7.93 -15.32 1.04
CA ASP A 133 7.64 -16.36 2.03
C ASP A 133 7.17 -15.71 3.36
N TRP A 134 5.87 -15.82 3.63
CA TRP A 134 5.28 -15.27 4.86
C TRP A 134 5.76 -15.94 6.16
N SER A 135 6.42 -17.09 6.07
CA SER A 135 7.03 -17.72 7.25
C SER A 135 8.22 -16.92 7.81
N LEU A 136 8.75 -15.97 7.02
CA LEU A 136 9.79 -15.04 7.46
C LEU A 136 9.26 -13.98 8.44
N ILE A 137 7.95 -13.86 8.62
CA ILE A 137 7.34 -12.89 9.53
C ILE A 137 7.21 -13.53 10.91
N PRO A 138 7.94 -13.04 11.95
CA PRO A 138 7.82 -13.59 13.30
C PRO A 138 6.41 -13.32 13.87
N PRO A 139 5.74 -14.32 14.48
CA PRO A 139 4.39 -14.16 15.03
C PRO A 139 4.27 -13.04 16.09
N SER A 140 5.37 -12.72 16.76
CA SER A 140 5.42 -11.68 17.80
C SER A 140 5.35 -10.24 17.24
N VAL A 141 5.44 -10.06 15.91
CA VAL A 141 5.52 -8.74 15.28
C VAL A 141 4.27 -8.40 14.46
N SER A 142 3.18 -9.16 14.61
CA SER A 142 1.96 -9.00 13.82
C SER A 142 1.21 -7.67 14.04
N SER A 143 1.38 -7.00 15.19
CA SER A 143 0.74 -5.72 15.47
C SER A 143 1.28 -4.60 14.59
N HIS A 144 0.39 -3.81 13.97
CA HIS A 144 0.71 -2.68 13.09
C HIS A 144 1.52 -3.04 11.83
N LEU A 145 1.35 -4.28 11.33
CA LEU A 145 1.86 -4.68 10.04
C LEU A 145 0.81 -4.50 8.95
N VAL A 146 1.21 -3.99 7.80
CA VAL A 146 0.43 -4.01 6.55
C VAL A 146 1.04 -5.06 5.64
N LEU A 147 0.29 -6.09 5.27
CA LEU A 147 0.78 -7.10 4.35
C LEU A 147 0.54 -6.66 2.91
N SER A 148 1.60 -6.63 2.12
CA SER A 148 1.58 -6.32 0.69
C SER A 148 2.40 -7.36 -0.09
N GLY A 149 2.78 -7.06 -1.33
CA GLY A 149 3.62 -7.92 -2.16
C GLY A 149 2.89 -9.09 -2.80
N GLY A 150 2.49 -8.93 -4.06
CA GLY A 150 1.88 -9.99 -4.87
C GLY A 150 0.52 -10.49 -4.40
N LEU A 151 -0.16 -9.77 -3.52
CA LEU A 151 -1.51 -10.11 -3.08
C LEU A 151 -2.51 -9.99 -4.22
N ASN A 152 -3.51 -10.87 -4.20
CA ASN A 152 -4.66 -10.89 -5.09
C ASN A 152 -5.82 -11.63 -4.38
N ALA A 153 -6.99 -11.69 -5.02
CA ALA A 153 -8.17 -12.33 -4.42
C ALA A 153 -8.00 -13.82 -4.10
N ALA A 154 -7.07 -14.52 -4.79
CA ALA A 154 -6.87 -15.95 -4.58
C ALA A 154 -5.98 -16.28 -3.37
N ASN A 155 -5.07 -15.35 -2.99
CA ASN A 155 -4.07 -15.63 -1.96
C ASN A 155 -4.18 -14.75 -0.69
N VAL A 156 -4.95 -13.65 -0.73
CA VAL A 156 -5.05 -12.73 0.41
C VAL A 156 -5.62 -13.40 1.66
N GLY A 157 -6.57 -14.33 1.49
CA GLY A 157 -7.13 -15.09 2.61
C GLY A 157 -6.08 -15.92 3.36
N ASP A 158 -5.20 -16.59 2.63
CA ASP A 158 -4.08 -17.33 3.23
C ASP A 158 -3.09 -16.39 3.92
N GLY A 159 -2.79 -15.23 3.31
CA GLY A 159 -1.95 -14.20 3.91
C GLY A 159 -2.52 -13.70 5.24
N ILE A 160 -3.81 -13.38 5.29
CA ILE A 160 -4.50 -12.94 6.49
C ILE A 160 -4.47 -14.05 7.58
N ALA A 161 -4.77 -15.29 7.21
CA ALA A 161 -4.79 -16.39 8.16
C ALA A 161 -3.43 -16.67 8.81
N ARG A 162 -2.34 -16.58 8.02
CA ARG A 162 -0.98 -16.88 8.46
C ARG A 162 -0.33 -15.74 9.22
N VAL A 163 -0.44 -14.51 8.68
CA VAL A 163 0.27 -13.33 9.19
C VAL A 163 -0.53 -12.59 10.24
N ARG A 164 -1.86 -12.61 10.14
CA ARG A 164 -2.78 -11.79 10.95
C ARG A 164 -2.39 -10.32 10.96
N PRO A 165 -2.20 -9.71 9.78
CA PRO A 165 -1.77 -8.33 9.69
C PRO A 165 -2.88 -7.38 10.16
N TRP A 166 -2.50 -6.14 10.51
CA TRP A 166 -3.45 -5.07 10.80
C TRP A 166 -4.26 -4.66 9.57
N ALA A 167 -3.61 -4.64 8.41
CA ALA A 167 -4.23 -4.32 7.12
C ALA A 167 -3.55 -5.09 5.99
N VAL A 168 -4.18 -5.10 4.83
CA VAL A 168 -3.61 -5.60 3.58
C VAL A 168 -3.59 -4.51 2.53
N ASP A 169 -2.55 -4.51 1.68
CA ASP A 169 -2.39 -3.60 0.56
C ASP A 169 -2.25 -4.37 -0.75
N VAL A 170 -2.90 -3.88 -1.80
CA VAL A 170 -2.85 -4.49 -3.12
C VAL A 170 -2.64 -3.46 -4.20
N SER A 171 -1.74 -3.76 -5.13
CA SER A 171 -1.51 -2.94 -6.32
C SER A 171 -1.67 -3.74 -7.60
N SER A 172 -0.68 -4.55 -7.98
CA SER A 172 -0.71 -5.32 -9.23
C SER A 172 -1.79 -6.40 -9.28
N GLY A 173 -2.19 -6.96 -8.13
CA GLY A 173 -3.17 -8.03 -8.06
C GLY A 173 -4.61 -7.65 -8.42
N VAL A 174 -4.86 -6.34 -8.60
CA VAL A 174 -6.14 -5.81 -9.09
C VAL A 174 -5.99 -5.12 -10.46
N GLU A 175 -4.87 -5.36 -11.15
CA GLU A 175 -4.64 -4.98 -12.54
C GLU A 175 -5.00 -6.15 -13.46
N PRO A 176 -5.66 -5.92 -14.62
CA PRO A 176 -5.95 -6.98 -15.57
C PRO A 176 -4.67 -7.67 -16.06
N LEU A 177 -4.67 -8.99 -16.13
CA LEU A 177 -3.53 -9.75 -16.64
C LEU A 177 -3.23 -9.35 -18.10
N GLY A 178 -1.99 -9.00 -18.39
CA GLY A 178 -1.57 -8.54 -19.72
C GLY A 178 -2.02 -7.12 -20.08
N GLY A 179 -2.73 -6.43 -19.18
CA GLY A 179 -3.13 -5.04 -19.36
C GLY A 179 -2.03 -4.02 -19.03
N PRO A 180 -2.26 -2.75 -19.32
CA PRO A 180 -1.33 -1.68 -18.95
C PRO A 180 -1.18 -1.59 -17.44
N LYS A 181 0.06 -1.43 -16.95
CA LYS A 181 0.33 -1.21 -15.52
C LYS A 181 -0.29 0.12 -15.07
N GLY A 182 -0.87 0.10 -13.87
CA GLY A 182 -1.53 1.27 -13.28
C GLY A 182 -3.04 1.35 -13.56
N ILE A 183 -3.55 0.57 -14.49
CA ILE A 183 -4.99 0.49 -14.75
C ILE A 183 -5.60 -0.61 -13.87
N LYS A 184 -6.51 -0.20 -12.99
CA LYS A 184 -7.17 -1.11 -12.05
C LYS A 184 -8.50 -1.59 -12.62
N SER A 185 -8.88 -2.83 -12.31
CA SER A 185 -10.18 -3.40 -12.64
C SER A 185 -11.11 -3.31 -11.43
N ALA A 186 -12.29 -2.72 -11.62
CA ALA A 186 -13.32 -2.66 -10.58
C ALA A 186 -13.70 -4.06 -10.09
N ASP A 187 -13.85 -5.02 -11.00
CA ASP A 187 -14.18 -6.41 -10.65
C ASP A 187 -13.11 -7.08 -9.82
N LEU A 188 -11.81 -6.88 -10.16
CA LEU A 188 -10.70 -7.44 -9.38
C LEU A 188 -10.59 -6.80 -8.00
N ILE A 189 -10.85 -5.48 -7.89
CA ILE A 189 -10.91 -4.80 -6.60
C ILE A 189 -12.06 -5.38 -5.76
N HIS A 190 -13.25 -5.55 -6.36
CA HIS A 190 -14.40 -6.14 -5.66
C HIS A 190 -14.07 -7.56 -5.17
N GLN A 191 -13.54 -8.43 -6.03
CA GLN A 191 -13.14 -9.78 -5.67
C GLN A 191 -12.10 -9.81 -4.54
N PHE A 192 -11.13 -8.89 -4.56
CA PHE A 192 -10.14 -8.76 -3.50
C PHE A 192 -10.77 -8.38 -2.17
N CYS A 193 -11.61 -7.33 -2.14
CA CYS A 193 -12.30 -6.89 -0.93
C CYS A 193 -13.22 -7.98 -0.36
N GLU A 194 -13.91 -8.74 -1.23
CA GLU A 194 -14.72 -9.89 -0.81
C GLU A 194 -13.87 -11.02 -0.19
N ALA A 195 -12.69 -11.29 -0.75
CA ALA A 195 -11.78 -12.29 -0.21
C ALA A 195 -11.26 -11.89 1.17
N VAL A 196 -10.93 -10.59 1.37
CA VAL A 196 -10.53 -10.04 2.68
C VAL A 196 -11.67 -10.21 3.69
N ARG A 197 -12.89 -9.77 3.37
CA ARG A 197 -14.06 -9.88 4.28
C ARG A 197 -14.33 -11.33 4.69
N ARG A 198 -14.21 -12.28 3.76
CA ARG A 198 -14.39 -13.72 4.07
C ARG A 198 -13.31 -14.24 5.01
N ALA A 199 -12.06 -13.81 4.81
CA ALA A 199 -10.96 -14.20 5.68
C ALA A 199 -11.14 -13.65 7.11
N ASP A 200 -11.48 -12.37 7.25
CA ASP A 200 -11.72 -11.73 8.54
C ASP A 200 -12.89 -12.40 9.30
N ALA A 201 -14.00 -12.70 8.60
CA ALA A 201 -15.13 -13.40 9.19
C ALA A 201 -14.78 -14.83 9.67
N ALA A 202 -13.80 -15.48 9.05
CA ALA A 202 -13.31 -16.79 9.45
C ALA A 202 -12.40 -16.73 10.70
N LEU A 203 -11.69 -15.60 10.92
CA LEU A 203 -10.83 -15.40 12.08
C LEU A 203 -11.61 -15.04 13.37
N THR A 204 -12.83 -14.55 13.21
CA THR A 204 -13.68 -14.11 14.35
C THR A 204 -14.49 -15.25 14.97
N ARG A 205 -14.39 -16.44 14.41
CA ARG A 205 -15.03 -17.68 14.92
C ARG A 205 -14.04 -18.53 15.66
#